data_7f10b21329fc953745f4e71492ef5704
#
_entry.id   7f10b21329fc953745f4e71492ef5704
#
_cell.length_a   1.000
_cell.length_b   1.000
_cell.length_c   1.000
_cell.angle_alpha   90.00
_cell.angle_beta   90.00
_cell.angle_gamma   90.00
#
_symmetry.space_group_name_H-M   'P 1'
#
loop_
_entity.id
_entity.type
_entity.pdbx_description
1 polymer ?
#
loop_
_entity_poly.entity_id
_entity_poly.type
_entity_poly.pdbx_seq_one_letter_code
_entity_poly.pdbx_strand_id
1 'polypeptide(L)'
;MRTVGLLISHKNNEKRRALLPEDLCKIKNLNNLYFEKGYGESVGFSDSDYKGAKFVSREEVLKCDVIVDVKLGDADYLDTLDNNKILCGWAHAVQNIEFTTNAINKQNTIIAWENIFKDGRYIFYRNREIAGEAAILQAMRYAEKMPYETKGAIIGNGQVAKGALRVLHGLGATVDVYDRHLEKTFIKNMYNYDVLVNCVFWDTTRTDRLIYKEDLKRM
;
A
#
# COMPACT_ATOMS: atom_id res chain seq x y z
N MET A 1 20.41 -14.25 -18.76
CA MET A 1 20.12 -13.11 -17.85
C MET A 1 18.62 -12.99 -17.77
N ARG A 2 18.04 -12.83 -16.57
CA ARG A 2 16.57 -12.80 -16.40
C ARG A 2 15.97 -11.54 -16.97
N THR A 3 14.81 -11.66 -17.58
CA THR A 3 13.97 -10.56 -18.05
C THR A 3 13.05 -10.06 -16.95
N VAL A 4 12.76 -8.76 -16.92
CA VAL A 4 11.91 -8.12 -15.92
C VAL A 4 10.79 -7.39 -16.64
N GLY A 5 9.56 -7.77 -16.37
CA GLY A 5 8.35 -7.15 -16.89
C GLY A 5 7.71 -6.23 -15.86
N LEU A 6 7.41 -5.01 -16.26
CA LEU A 6 6.74 -4.00 -15.43
C LEU A 6 5.33 -3.78 -15.97
N LEU A 7 4.34 -4.12 -15.14
CA LEU A 7 2.92 -4.07 -15.48
C LEU A 7 2.25 -2.78 -14.99
N ILE A 8 1.22 -2.40 -15.71
CA ILE A 8 0.19 -1.50 -15.22
C ILE A 8 -0.75 -2.33 -14.36
N SER A 9 -0.91 -1.98 -13.08
CA SER A 9 -1.87 -2.69 -12.23
C SER A 9 -3.29 -2.51 -12.77
N HIS A 10 -4.06 -3.61 -12.81
CA HIS A 10 -5.47 -3.58 -13.25
C HIS A 10 -6.40 -2.98 -12.19
N LYS A 11 -5.92 -2.85 -10.94
CA LYS A 11 -6.75 -2.35 -9.85
C LYS A 11 -7.26 -0.94 -10.12
N ASN A 12 -8.56 -0.77 -10.03
CA ASN A 12 -9.21 0.52 -10.24
C ASN A 12 -8.57 1.62 -9.37
N ASN A 13 -8.29 2.76 -10.00
CA ASN A 13 -7.66 3.94 -9.37
C ASN A 13 -6.21 3.73 -8.90
N GLU A 14 -5.55 2.61 -9.21
CA GLU A 14 -4.12 2.45 -8.94
C GLU A 14 -3.29 3.13 -10.03
N LYS A 15 -2.73 4.29 -9.69
CA LYS A 15 -1.91 5.09 -10.62
C LYS A 15 -0.41 4.97 -10.35
N ARG A 16 -0.01 4.39 -9.22
CA ARG A 16 1.41 4.26 -8.88
C ARG A 16 2.12 3.34 -9.87
N ARG A 17 3.40 3.63 -10.08
CA ARG A 17 4.31 2.84 -10.91
C ARG A 17 5.54 2.45 -10.11
N ALA A 18 6.12 1.30 -10.43
CA ALA A 18 7.31 0.80 -9.75
C ALA A 18 8.57 1.61 -10.10
N LEU A 19 8.64 2.11 -11.33
CA LEU A 19 9.74 2.93 -11.83
C LEU A 19 9.19 4.13 -12.58
N LEU A 20 9.86 5.28 -12.44
CA LEU A 20 9.63 6.48 -13.23
C LEU A 20 10.81 6.70 -14.20
N PRO A 21 10.67 7.56 -15.23
CA PRO A 21 11.76 7.82 -16.19
C PRO A 21 13.07 8.21 -15.51
N GLU A 22 13.03 9.00 -14.45
CA GLU A 22 14.20 9.43 -13.68
C GLU A 22 14.94 8.30 -12.95
N ASP A 23 14.28 7.16 -12.70
CA ASP A 23 14.89 6.01 -12.04
C ASP A 23 15.74 5.19 -13.00
N LEU A 24 15.48 5.28 -14.31
CA LEU A 24 16.17 4.46 -15.31
C LEU A 24 17.67 4.75 -15.38
N CYS A 25 18.09 5.99 -15.13
CA CYS A 25 19.51 6.34 -15.10
C CYS A 25 20.32 5.62 -14.01
N LYS A 26 19.65 5.06 -12.99
CA LYS A 26 20.25 4.30 -11.90
C LYS A 26 20.36 2.80 -12.23
N ILE A 27 19.77 2.35 -13.33
CA ILE A 27 19.69 0.94 -13.71
C ILE A 27 20.72 0.63 -14.79
N LYS A 28 21.61 -0.33 -14.51
CA LYS A 28 22.72 -0.67 -15.43
C LYS A 28 22.27 -1.50 -16.65
N ASN A 29 21.21 -2.30 -16.52
CA ASN A 29 20.82 -3.31 -17.52
C ASN A 29 19.40 -3.06 -18.07
N LEU A 30 19.18 -1.89 -18.65
CA LEU A 30 17.87 -1.49 -19.22
C LEU A 30 17.37 -2.46 -20.29
N ASN A 31 18.25 -3.10 -21.06
CA ASN A 31 17.90 -4.03 -22.13
C ASN A 31 17.07 -5.25 -21.68
N ASN A 32 17.06 -5.54 -20.38
CA ASN A 32 16.27 -6.64 -19.81
C ASN A 32 14.95 -6.20 -19.21
N LEU A 33 14.64 -4.89 -19.25
CA LEU A 33 13.38 -4.34 -18.77
C LEU A 33 12.37 -4.22 -19.91
N TYR A 34 11.19 -4.77 -19.67
CA TYR A 34 10.05 -4.73 -20.57
C TYR A 34 8.89 -4.03 -19.87
N PHE A 35 8.44 -2.93 -20.41
CA PHE A 35 7.33 -2.15 -19.87
C PHE A 35 6.07 -2.42 -20.67
N GLU A 36 4.94 -2.51 -20.01
CA GLU A 36 3.64 -2.52 -20.68
C GLU A 36 3.42 -1.16 -21.38
N LYS A 37 2.93 -1.18 -22.62
CA LYS A 37 2.61 0.05 -23.37
C LYS A 37 1.68 0.96 -22.57
N GLY A 38 1.97 2.26 -22.56
CA GLY A 38 1.23 3.24 -21.79
C GLY A 38 1.56 3.24 -20.28
N TYR A 39 2.63 2.55 -19.87
CA TYR A 39 3.01 2.37 -18.45
C TYR A 39 3.02 3.66 -17.65
N GLY A 40 3.52 4.77 -18.21
CA GLY A 40 3.66 6.07 -17.53
C GLY A 40 2.46 7.00 -17.63
N GLU A 41 1.49 6.73 -18.51
CA GLU A 41 0.43 7.69 -18.88
C GLU A 41 -0.37 8.21 -17.68
N SER A 42 -0.73 7.35 -16.74
CA SER A 42 -1.52 7.75 -15.57
C SER A 42 -0.78 8.67 -14.58
N VAL A 43 0.54 8.80 -14.73
CA VAL A 43 1.42 9.66 -13.92
C VAL A 43 2.08 10.77 -14.76
N GLY A 44 1.59 10.97 -15.99
CA GLY A 44 1.96 12.10 -16.84
C GLY A 44 3.18 11.88 -17.73
N PHE A 45 3.63 10.63 -17.92
CA PHE A 45 4.74 10.29 -18.80
C PHE A 45 4.28 9.44 -19.99
N SER A 46 4.82 9.74 -21.16
CA SER A 46 4.68 8.91 -22.37
C SER A 46 5.74 7.80 -22.39
N ASP A 47 5.56 6.79 -23.21
CA ASP A 47 6.56 5.73 -23.42
C ASP A 47 7.91 6.30 -23.88
N SER A 48 7.91 7.40 -24.65
CA SER A 48 9.12 8.07 -25.14
C SER A 48 9.95 8.74 -24.06
N ASP A 49 9.38 9.03 -22.88
CA ASP A 49 10.10 9.61 -21.76
C ASP A 49 11.01 8.58 -21.06
N TYR A 50 10.71 7.29 -21.20
CA TYR A 50 11.49 6.18 -20.65
C TYR A 50 12.65 5.78 -21.60
N LYS A 51 13.62 6.65 -21.75
CA LYS A 51 14.74 6.47 -22.70
C LYS A 51 15.49 5.16 -22.48
N GLY A 52 15.60 4.36 -23.55
CA GLY A 52 16.30 3.08 -23.55
C GLY A 52 15.47 1.89 -23.01
N ALA A 53 14.23 2.11 -22.58
CA ALA A 53 13.30 1.05 -22.19
C ALA A 53 12.62 0.40 -23.42
N LYS A 54 12.14 -0.83 -23.25
CA LYS A 54 11.36 -1.55 -24.27
C LYS A 54 9.90 -1.58 -23.85
N PHE A 55 9.02 -1.11 -24.74
CA PHE A 55 7.58 -1.12 -24.54
C PHE A 55 6.93 -2.20 -25.40
N VAL A 56 6.20 -3.10 -24.77
CA VAL A 56 5.60 -4.27 -25.42
C VAL A 56 4.15 -4.45 -24.93
N SER A 57 3.43 -5.41 -25.50
CA SER A 57 2.08 -5.73 -25.03
C SER A 57 2.09 -6.35 -23.64
N ARG A 58 0.95 -6.32 -22.94
CA ARG A 58 0.78 -6.96 -21.64
C ARG A 58 1.14 -8.45 -21.68
N GLU A 59 0.71 -9.15 -22.73
CA GLU A 59 1.00 -10.58 -22.91
C GLU A 59 2.49 -10.87 -23.05
N GLU A 60 3.24 -9.97 -23.68
CA GLU A 60 4.69 -10.09 -23.78
C GLU A 60 5.38 -9.80 -22.44
N VAL A 61 4.89 -8.81 -21.69
CA VAL A 61 5.39 -8.54 -20.33
C VAL A 61 5.20 -9.76 -19.43
N LEU A 62 4.04 -10.43 -19.49
CA LEU A 62 3.74 -11.61 -18.67
C LEU A 62 4.63 -12.82 -18.97
N LYS A 63 5.32 -12.85 -20.13
CA LYS A 63 6.32 -13.89 -20.45
C LYS A 63 7.66 -13.70 -19.75
N CYS A 64 7.94 -12.52 -19.18
CA CYS A 64 9.21 -12.25 -18.48
C CYS A 64 9.39 -13.18 -17.27
N ASP A 65 10.66 -13.38 -16.88
CA ASP A 65 11.03 -14.22 -15.73
C ASP A 65 10.61 -13.61 -14.39
N VAL A 66 10.67 -12.28 -14.32
CA VAL A 66 10.29 -11.48 -13.15
C VAL A 66 9.13 -10.57 -13.54
N ILE A 67 8.04 -10.62 -12.83
CA ILE A 67 6.88 -9.76 -13.02
C ILE A 67 6.80 -8.76 -11.86
N VAL A 68 6.75 -7.47 -12.19
CA VAL A 68 6.63 -6.38 -11.22
C VAL A 68 5.25 -5.74 -11.37
N ASP A 69 4.43 -5.86 -10.35
CA ASP A 69 3.11 -5.23 -10.26
C ASP A 69 2.92 -4.59 -8.89
N VAL A 70 2.61 -3.31 -8.86
CA VAL A 70 2.41 -2.54 -7.62
C VAL A 70 1.32 -3.16 -6.75
N LYS A 71 0.29 -3.76 -7.35
CA LYS A 71 -0.84 -4.42 -6.65
C LYS A 71 -0.88 -5.91 -6.92
N LEU A 72 0.26 -6.54 -6.79
CA LEU A 72 0.46 -7.96 -7.08
C LEU A 72 -0.58 -8.89 -6.43
N GLY A 73 -0.95 -8.65 -5.18
CA GLY A 73 -1.94 -9.46 -4.47
C GLY A 73 -3.38 -9.33 -5.00
N ASP A 74 -3.65 -8.29 -5.79
CA ASP A 74 -4.95 -8.08 -6.43
C ASP A 74 -4.92 -8.46 -7.95
N ALA A 75 -3.84 -9.09 -8.43
CA ALA A 75 -3.62 -9.34 -9.86
C ALA A 75 -4.62 -10.34 -10.45
N ASP A 76 -5.12 -10.02 -11.65
CA ASP A 76 -6.12 -10.81 -12.41
C ASP A 76 -5.51 -11.84 -13.38
N TYR A 77 -4.20 -11.84 -13.51
CA TYR A 77 -3.45 -12.67 -14.48
C TYR A 77 -2.71 -13.87 -13.85
N LEU A 78 -2.79 -14.06 -12.55
CA LEU A 78 -1.98 -15.06 -11.83
C LEU A 78 -2.18 -16.48 -12.36
N ASP A 79 -3.42 -16.83 -12.73
CA ASP A 79 -3.76 -18.14 -13.26
C ASP A 79 -3.16 -18.40 -14.66
N THR A 80 -2.89 -17.33 -15.42
CA THR A 80 -2.34 -17.40 -16.79
C THR A 80 -0.81 -17.49 -16.82
N LEU A 81 -0.14 -17.20 -15.70
CA LEU A 81 1.33 -17.25 -15.66
C LEU A 81 1.86 -18.67 -15.75
N ASP A 82 3.03 -18.81 -16.37
CA ASP A 82 3.83 -20.03 -16.28
C ASP A 82 4.31 -20.27 -14.84
N ASN A 83 4.71 -21.50 -14.56
CA ASN A 83 5.30 -21.88 -13.29
C ASN A 83 6.70 -21.25 -13.09
N ASN A 84 7.17 -21.21 -11.84
CA ASN A 84 8.51 -20.77 -11.45
C ASN A 84 8.83 -19.30 -11.78
N LYS A 85 7.84 -18.43 -11.89
CA LYS A 85 8.06 -16.98 -12.03
C LYS A 85 8.50 -16.35 -10.71
N ILE A 86 9.17 -15.20 -10.82
CA ILE A 86 9.43 -14.32 -9.67
C ILE A 86 8.44 -13.18 -9.74
N LEU A 87 7.62 -13.03 -8.71
CA LEU A 87 6.58 -12.00 -8.62
C LEU A 87 6.98 -10.97 -7.57
N CYS A 88 6.95 -9.70 -7.93
CA CYS A 88 7.49 -8.59 -7.13
C CYS A 88 6.45 -7.48 -7.00
N GLY A 89 6.01 -7.16 -5.78
CA GLY A 89 4.96 -6.16 -5.53
C GLY A 89 4.37 -6.25 -4.14
N TRP A 90 3.33 -5.47 -3.85
CA TRP A 90 2.52 -5.66 -2.64
C TRP A 90 1.62 -6.88 -2.80
N ALA A 91 2.05 -7.98 -2.19
CA ALA A 91 1.41 -9.30 -2.32
C ALA A 91 0.28 -9.51 -1.33
N HIS A 92 0.40 -8.98 -0.09
CA HIS A 92 -0.54 -9.20 1.01
C HIS A 92 -0.89 -10.68 1.23
N ALA A 93 0.10 -11.56 1.04
CA ALA A 93 -0.09 -13.01 0.99
C ALA A 93 -0.75 -13.59 2.26
N VAL A 94 -0.47 -13.04 3.44
CA VAL A 94 -1.07 -13.48 4.72
C VAL A 94 -2.60 -13.26 4.75
N GLN A 95 -3.08 -12.20 4.11
CA GLN A 95 -4.51 -11.85 4.07
C GLN A 95 -5.23 -12.41 2.84
N ASN A 96 -4.48 -12.88 1.83
CA ASN A 96 -5.02 -13.34 0.55
C ASN A 96 -4.66 -14.82 0.31
N ILE A 97 -5.57 -15.71 0.75
CA ILE A 97 -5.36 -17.15 0.65
C ILE A 97 -5.36 -17.63 -0.81
N GLU A 98 -6.15 -17.01 -1.68
CA GLU A 98 -6.23 -17.35 -3.10
C GLU A 98 -4.90 -17.07 -3.81
N PHE A 99 -4.35 -15.86 -3.64
CA PHE A 99 -3.03 -15.50 -4.13
C PHE A 99 -1.95 -16.47 -3.64
N THR A 100 -1.97 -16.77 -2.33
CA THR A 100 -0.97 -17.64 -1.72
C THR A 100 -1.04 -19.07 -2.25
N THR A 101 -2.25 -19.60 -2.39
CA THR A 101 -2.48 -20.94 -2.95
C THR A 101 -2.02 -21.03 -4.39
N ASN A 102 -2.33 -20.02 -5.21
CA ASN A 102 -1.88 -19.95 -6.60
C ASN A 102 -0.34 -19.91 -6.69
N ALA A 103 0.30 -19.06 -5.88
CA ALA A 103 1.74 -18.92 -5.86
C ALA A 103 2.45 -20.24 -5.47
N ILE A 104 1.90 -20.99 -4.51
CA ILE A 104 2.42 -22.32 -4.11
C ILE A 104 2.26 -23.32 -5.24
N ASN A 105 1.07 -23.43 -5.81
CA ASN A 105 0.76 -24.40 -6.87
C ASN A 105 1.65 -24.19 -8.10
N LYS A 106 1.97 -22.95 -8.43
CA LYS A 106 2.85 -22.58 -9.54
C LYS A 106 4.33 -22.51 -9.18
N GLN A 107 4.69 -22.81 -7.94
CA GLN A 107 6.08 -22.74 -7.45
C GLN A 107 6.73 -21.37 -7.67
N ASN A 108 5.94 -20.30 -7.56
CA ASN A 108 6.43 -18.93 -7.77
C ASN A 108 7.25 -18.44 -6.57
N THR A 109 8.25 -17.63 -6.85
CA THR A 109 9.00 -16.91 -5.81
C THR A 109 8.37 -15.53 -5.62
N ILE A 110 8.02 -15.18 -4.38
CA ILE A 110 7.38 -13.89 -4.08
C ILE A 110 8.39 -12.93 -3.42
N ILE A 111 8.55 -11.75 -3.99
CA ILE A 111 9.26 -10.61 -3.38
C ILE A 111 8.20 -9.62 -2.90
N ALA A 112 7.71 -9.85 -1.69
CA ALA A 112 6.65 -9.05 -1.09
C ALA A 112 7.18 -7.71 -0.61
N TRP A 113 6.72 -6.60 -1.20
CA TRP A 113 7.18 -5.26 -0.85
C TRP A 113 6.82 -4.86 0.59
N GLU A 114 5.76 -5.41 1.16
CA GLU A 114 5.39 -5.19 2.57
C GLU A 114 6.43 -5.73 3.56
N ASN A 115 7.36 -6.57 3.12
CA ASN A 115 8.35 -7.24 3.94
C ASN A 115 9.81 -6.88 3.58
N ILE A 116 10.03 -5.79 2.84
CA ILE A 116 11.39 -5.36 2.49
C ILE A 116 11.90 -4.36 3.53
N PHE A 117 12.97 -4.74 4.23
CA PHE A 117 13.63 -3.92 5.23
C PHE A 117 15.10 -3.69 4.84
N LYS A 118 15.61 -2.51 5.13
CA LYS A 118 17.02 -2.16 5.06
C LYS A 118 17.44 -1.58 6.41
N ASP A 119 18.50 -2.13 7.00
CA ASP A 119 19.02 -1.69 8.30
C ASP A 119 17.94 -1.60 9.39
N GLY A 120 17.07 -2.62 9.45
CA GLY A 120 15.95 -2.69 10.40
C GLY A 120 14.77 -1.77 10.08
N ARG A 121 14.85 -0.96 9.04
CA ARG A 121 13.78 -0.02 8.65
C ARG A 121 13.04 -0.53 7.41
N TYR A 122 11.71 -0.49 7.46
CA TYR A 122 10.85 -0.75 6.30
C TYR A 122 11.12 0.28 5.19
N ILE A 123 11.48 -0.16 3.98
CA ILE A 123 11.93 0.75 2.92
C ILE A 123 10.81 1.63 2.37
N PHE A 124 9.57 1.16 2.35
CA PHE A 124 8.40 1.92 1.88
C PHE A 124 7.66 2.63 3.04
N TYR A 125 8.37 3.02 4.11
CA TYR A 125 7.77 3.68 5.28
C TYR A 125 6.98 4.94 4.89
N ARG A 126 7.47 5.71 3.91
CA ARG A 126 6.81 6.92 3.44
C ARG A 126 5.45 6.63 2.80
N ASN A 127 5.31 5.51 2.07
CA ASN A 127 4.02 5.07 1.53
C ASN A 127 2.98 4.84 2.66
N ARG A 128 3.41 4.28 3.80
CA ARG A 128 2.53 4.10 4.96
C ARG A 128 2.15 5.44 5.60
N GLU A 129 3.08 6.39 5.70
CA GLU A 129 2.78 7.75 6.19
C GLU A 129 1.76 8.44 5.28
N ILE A 130 1.98 8.42 3.95
CA ILE A 130 1.06 9.01 2.97
C ILE A 130 -0.34 8.38 3.08
N ALA A 131 -0.44 7.08 3.35
CA ALA A 131 -1.74 6.44 3.56
C ALA A 131 -2.50 7.06 4.75
N GLY A 132 -1.80 7.30 5.87
CA GLY A 132 -2.37 7.99 7.02
C GLY A 132 -2.76 9.44 6.72
N GLU A 133 -1.88 10.17 6.03
CA GLU A 133 -2.14 11.55 5.60
C GLU A 133 -3.38 11.64 4.72
N ALA A 134 -3.46 10.80 3.68
CA ALA A 134 -4.59 10.77 2.75
C ALA A 134 -5.90 10.37 3.43
N ALA A 135 -5.86 9.42 4.37
CA ALA A 135 -7.04 8.99 5.12
C ALA A 135 -7.65 10.16 5.91
N ILE A 136 -6.83 10.97 6.59
CA ILE A 136 -7.30 12.13 7.34
C ILE A 136 -7.83 13.22 6.41
N LEU A 137 -7.11 13.56 5.34
CA LEU A 137 -7.58 14.55 4.36
C LEU A 137 -8.93 14.16 3.77
N GLN A 138 -9.13 12.87 3.50
CA GLN A 138 -10.42 12.36 3.00
C GLN A 138 -11.50 12.41 4.10
N ALA A 139 -11.20 11.97 5.32
CA ALA A 139 -12.16 11.99 6.43
C ALA A 139 -12.63 13.38 6.77
N MET A 140 -11.74 14.38 6.78
CA MET A 140 -12.08 15.77 7.07
C MET A 140 -13.05 16.39 6.05
N ARG A 141 -13.17 15.82 4.85
CA ARG A 141 -14.19 16.27 3.87
C ARG A 141 -15.62 15.89 4.26
N TYR A 142 -15.77 14.90 5.14
CA TYR A 142 -17.05 14.43 5.63
C TYR A 142 -17.33 14.86 7.07
N ALA A 143 -16.35 15.47 7.74
CA ALA A 143 -16.53 15.99 9.08
C ALA A 143 -17.45 17.24 9.04
N GLU A 144 -18.39 17.30 9.96
CA GLU A 144 -19.32 18.44 10.10
C GLU A 144 -18.69 19.63 10.85
N LYS A 145 -17.49 19.42 11.40
CA LYS A 145 -16.72 20.41 12.16
C LYS A 145 -15.46 20.82 11.41
N MET A 146 -14.98 22.03 11.68
CA MET A 146 -13.67 22.45 11.22
C MET A 146 -12.57 21.63 11.93
N PRO A 147 -11.45 21.32 11.26
CA PRO A 147 -10.39 20.50 11.86
C PRO A 147 -9.89 21.01 13.21
N TYR A 148 -9.74 22.32 13.38
CA TYR A 148 -9.26 22.94 14.63
C TYR A 148 -10.27 22.86 15.80
N GLU A 149 -11.53 22.50 15.52
CA GLU A 149 -12.58 22.23 16.51
C GLU A 149 -12.69 20.73 16.82
N THR A 150 -11.92 19.91 16.09
CA THR A 150 -12.01 18.46 16.13
C THR A 150 -11.06 17.89 17.18
N LYS A 151 -11.56 16.93 17.96
CA LYS A 151 -10.76 16.08 18.83
C LYS A 151 -10.61 14.70 18.22
N GLY A 152 -9.36 14.29 17.91
CA GLY A 152 -9.03 13.02 17.29
C GLY A 152 -8.39 12.03 18.25
N ALA A 153 -8.67 10.74 18.08
CA ALA A 153 -7.93 9.66 18.69
C ALA A 153 -7.27 8.79 17.63
N ILE A 154 -5.96 8.58 17.74
CA ILE A 154 -5.21 7.67 16.88
C ILE A 154 -4.87 6.41 17.67
N ILE A 155 -5.25 5.25 17.14
CA ILE A 155 -5.01 3.95 17.76
C ILE A 155 -3.87 3.27 16.99
N GLY A 156 -2.73 3.11 17.66
CA GLY A 156 -1.48 2.63 17.09
C GLY A 156 -0.41 3.73 17.01
N ASN A 157 0.85 3.33 16.90
CA ASN A 157 2.01 4.25 16.85
C ASN A 157 2.97 3.88 15.71
N GLY A 158 2.44 3.35 14.61
CA GLY A 158 3.20 3.00 13.41
C GLY A 158 3.34 4.16 12.42
N GLN A 159 3.86 3.87 11.21
CA GLN A 159 4.07 4.88 10.19
C GLN A 159 2.74 5.49 9.67
N VAL A 160 1.67 4.70 9.59
CA VAL A 160 0.33 5.20 9.23
C VAL A 160 -0.15 6.21 10.28
N ALA A 161 -0.01 5.86 11.57
CA ALA A 161 -0.37 6.75 12.67
C ALA A 161 0.41 8.07 12.65
N LYS A 162 1.72 8.02 12.33
CA LYS A 162 2.55 9.23 12.18
C LYS A 162 2.06 10.14 11.07
N GLY A 163 1.63 9.57 9.94
CA GLY A 163 1.04 10.34 8.83
C GLY A 163 -0.28 11.00 9.24
N ALA A 164 -1.18 10.23 9.87
CA ALA A 164 -2.45 10.73 10.36
C ALA A 164 -2.27 11.86 11.40
N LEU A 165 -1.36 11.65 12.36
CA LEU A 165 -1.03 12.65 13.38
C LEU A 165 -0.52 13.95 12.76
N ARG A 166 0.39 13.86 11.78
CA ARG A 166 0.94 15.03 11.09
C ARG A 166 -0.16 15.90 10.47
N VAL A 167 -1.13 15.30 9.81
CA VAL A 167 -2.22 16.05 9.17
C VAL A 167 -3.18 16.62 10.19
N LEU A 168 -3.65 15.83 11.15
CA LEU A 168 -4.56 16.33 12.19
C LEU A 168 -3.96 17.50 12.96
N HIS A 169 -2.70 17.37 13.42
CA HIS A 169 -2.00 18.48 14.08
C HIS A 169 -1.78 19.69 13.17
N GLY A 170 -1.41 19.44 11.90
CA GLY A 170 -1.21 20.51 10.92
C GLY A 170 -2.49 21.29 10.61
N LEU A 171 -3.64 20.65 10.76
CA LEU A 171 -4.96 21.28 10.61
C LEU A 171 -5.50 21.90 11.93
N GLY A 172 -4.74 21.81 13.02
CA GLY A 172 -5.08 22.41 14.31
C GLY A 172 -5.93 21.54 15.23
N ALA A 173 -6.18 20.27 14.89
CA ALA A 173 -6.96 19.37 15.74
C ALA A 173 -6.20 19.02 17.04
N THR A 174 -6.94 18.79 18.13
CA THR A 174 -6.41 18.18 19.35
C THR A 174 -6.39 16.67 19.18
N VAL A 175 -5.24 16.01 19.43
CA VAL A 175 -5.07 14.59 19.13
C VAL A 175 -4.44 13.84 20.29
N ASP A 176 -5.09 12.75 20.71
CA ASP A 176 -4.53 11.77 21.61
C ASP A 176 -4.11 10.51 20.84
N VAL A 177 -2.97 9.91 21.23
CA VAL A 177 -2.44 8.69 20.60
C VAL A 177 -2.46 7.55 21.61
N TYR A 178 -3.08 6.44 21.22
CA TYR A 178 -3.22 5.24 22.03
C TYR A 178 -2.42 4.09 21.42
N ASP A 179 -1.49 3.57 22.18
CA ASP A 179 -0.78 2.33 21.83
C ASP A 179 -1.48 1.10 22.42
N ARG A 180 -0.89 -0.09 22.18
CA ARG A 180 -1.41 -1.36 22.70
C ARG A 180 -1.54 -1.44 24.24
N HIS A 181 -0.76 -0.64 24.97
CA HIS A 181 -0.80 -0.62 26.43
C HIS A 181 -1.94 0.27 26.96
N LEU A 182 -2.44 1.17 26.13
CA LEU A 182 -3.50 2.12 26.45
C LEU A 182 -4.88 1.69 25.89
N GLU A 183 -5.02 0.46 25.39
CA GLU A 183 -6.27 -0.04 24.80
C GLU A 183 -7.47 0.14 25.74
N LYS A 184 -7.34 -0.25 27.02
CA LYS A 184 -8.41 -0.08 28.03
C LYS A 184 -8.76 1.39 28.28
N THR A 185 -7.77 2.26 28.23
CA THR A 185 -7.95 3.71 28.41
C THR A 185 -8.65 4.30 27.20
N PHE A 186 -8.29 3.87 25.98
CA PHE A 186 -8.97 4.24 24.76
C PHE A 186 -10.45 3.87 24.81
N ILE A 187 -10.79 2.61 25.12
CA ILE A 187 -12.19 2.14 25.19
C ILE A 187 -13.04 3.00 26.13
N LYS A 188 -12.50 3.44 27.29
CA LYS A 188 -13.20 4.32 28.21
C LYS A 188 -13.44 5.73 27.64
N ASN A 189 -12.50 6.22 26.83
CA ASN A 189 -12.48 7.62 26.40
C ASN A 189 -12.97 7.82 24.96
N MET A 190 -13.21 6.76 24.18
CA MET A 190 -13.46 6.86 22.73
C MET A 190 -14.67 7.73 22.38
N TYR A 191 -15.64 7.84 23.27
CA TYR A 191 -16.82 8.69 23.06
C TYR A 191 -16.54 10.20 23.21
N ASN A 192 -15.34 10.58 23.64
CA ASN A 192 -14.93 11.97 23.76
C ASN A 192 -14.26 12.52 22.48
N TYR A 193 -14.22 11.72 21.42
CA TYR A 193 -13.55 12.07 20.17
C TYR A 193 -14.55 12.19 19.02
N ASP A 194 -14.27 13.13 18.14
CA ASP A 194 -15.03 13.35 16.91
C ASP A 194 -14.51 12.44 15.78
N VAL A 195 -13.23 12.07 15.84
CA VAL A 195 -12.55 11.26 14.82
C VAL A 195 -11.73 10.15 15.47
N LEU A 196 -11.99 8.91 15.07
CA LEU A 196 -11.19 7.73 15.46
C LEU A 196 -10.39 7.24 14.26
N VAL A 197 -9.07 7.11 14.42
CA VAL A 197 -8.16 6.66 13.37
C VAL A 197 -7.52 5.33 13.79
N ASN A 198 -8.01 4.24 13.21
CA ASN A 198 -7.46 2.91 13.48
C ASN A 198 -6.22 2.64 12.61
N CYS A 199 -5.04 2.63 13.25
CA CYS A 199 -3.75 2.34 12.63
C CYS A 199 -3.09 1.10 13.22
N VAL A 200 -3.87 0.20 13.82
CA VAL A 200 -3.36 -1.01 14.48
C VAL A 200 -2.99 -2.05 13.43
N PHE A 201 -1.84 -2.67 13.61
CA PHE A 201 -1.57 -3.97 12.97
C PHE A 201 -2.34 -5.03 13.77
N TRP A 202 -3.45 -5.51 13.20
CA TRP A 202 -4.35 -6.40 13.90
C TRP A 202 -3.76 -7.80 14.07
N ASP A 203 -3.81 -8.31 15.29
CA ASP A 203 -3.52 -9.71 15.58
C ASP A 203 -4.70 -10.58 15.13
N THR A 204 -4.52 -11.33 14.05
CA THR A 204 -5.57 -12.17 13.46
C THR A 204 -5.99 -13.34 14.33
N THR A 205 -5.26 -13.63 15.41
CA THR A 205 -5.64 -14.66 16.39
C THR A 205 -6.68 -14.15 17.41
N ARG A 206 -6.84 -12.84 17.53
CA ARG A 206 -7.88 -12.24 18.39
C ARG A 206 -9.27 -12.46 17.81
N THR A 207 -10.20 -12.82 18.67
CA THR A 207 -11.63 -12.98 18.34
C THR A 207 -12.49 -11.77 18.73
N ASP A 208 -11.93 -10.85 19.52
CA ASP A 208 -12.57 -9.61 19.95
C ASP A 208 -12.29 -8.44 18.99
N ARG A 209 -12.87 -7.29 19.27
CA ARG A 209 -12.72 -6.05 18.50
C ARG A 209 -12.44 -4.89 19.43
N LEU A 210 -11.70 -3.89 18.94
CA LEU A 210 -11.46 -2.64 19.67
C LEU A 210 -12.70 -1.75 19.73
N ILE A 211 -13.47 -1.75 18.66
CA ILE A 211 -14.67 -0.91 18.49
C ILE A 211 -15.76 -1.80 17.92
N TYR A 212 -16.90 -1.82 18.58
CA TYR A 212 -18.09 -2.53 18.15
C TYR A 212 -19.06 -1.58 17.43
N LYS A 213 -19.98 -2.14 16.65
CA LYS A 213 -20.99 -1.34 15.92
C LYS A 213 -21.86 -0.50 16.86
N GLU A 214 -22.12 -1.01 18.04
CA GLU A 214 -22.91 -0.35 19.08
C GLU A 214 -22.19 0.88 19.64
N ASP A 215 -20.86 0.84 19.69
CA ASP A 215 -20.04 1.98 20.14
C ASP A 215 -20.17 3.16 19.17
N LEU A 216 -20.15 2.90 17.87
CA LEU A 216 -20.28 3.93 16.83
C LEU A 216 -21.63 4.63 16.81
N LYS A 217 -22.68 3.99 17.33
CA LYS A 217 -24.01 4.62 17.45
C LYS A 217 -24.10 5.66 18.59
N ARG A 218 -23.12 5.66 19.48
CA ARG A 218 -23.05 6.53 20.66
C ARG A 218 -22.11 7.71 20.44
N MET A 219 -21.41 7.75 19.34
CA MET A 219 -20.57 8.84 18.86
C MET A 219 -21.38 9.78 17.98
#